data_b43dc043da0988b2ea8a51895156fc5b
#
_entry.id   b43dc043da0988b2ea8a51895156fc5b
#
_cell.length_a   1.000
_cell.length_b   1.000
_cell.length_c   1.000
_cell.angle_alpha   90.00
_cell.angle_beta   90.00
_cell.angle_gamma   90.00
#
_symmetry.space_group_name_H-M   'P 1'
#
loop_
_entity.id
_entity.type
_entity.pdbx_description
1 polymer ?
#
loop_
_entity_poly.entity_id
_entity_poly.type
_entity_poly.pdbx_seq_one_letter_code
_entity_poly.pdbx_strand_id
1 'polypeptide(L)'
;MVTEATTNEPLPGVTVRVKGKDTGTVTDMDGKYSIKANKGNILIFSTIGMKQIEKAVTSGTPINVSMEEDNIALEQVVVIGYGTVKKSHLSGAVGSVSAKELNGQVASNAATALQGKIPGVSVASSSGDPNGSMTINVRGISSLSNNNPLYVVDGAFGDISMVDPNDISSIEVLKDAAAAAIYGSRAAGGVVLITTKSGRKDMPTKLDVNFFTGISQTPKTLKVFNGEEYSRFARYYKLAGDGYGAENGATPFIGEGTDWQDVMLRTAMTYKANATISGGSKSGSYSSSVSYLNKEGILRNTDHESYNIRLKSDYSFFDNRLTIGESMIVNLTKGSGYIHQDTMFDIFQFPSVVPVYDPTNAGGWGTSNDINLPNPLAEMTVNDERTETTKIFLNAYLQAEIIKGLKYKLNVGIRKEHTKWRYYKDVYDLGTFGKNDKPDLEEKSSTWESWVLENTLNYDRT
;
A
#
# COMPACT_ATOMS: atom_id res chain seq x y z
N MET A 1 14.16 -22.72 35.60
CA MET A 1 14.31 -21.43 34.96
C MET A 1 14.42 -21.64 33.47
N VAL A 2 13.77 -20.82 32.68
CA VAL A 2 13.86 -20.86 31.23
C VAL A 2 14.55 -19.58 30.76
N THR A 3 15.57 -19.72 29.88
CA THR A 3 16.36 -18.61 29.33
C THR A 3 16.45 -18.74 27.83
N GLU A 4 16.76 -17.65 27.16
CA GLU A 4 17.13 -17.63 25.76
C GLU A 4 18.59 -18.12 25.58
N ALA A 5 18.86 -18.94 24.56
CA ALA A 5 20.16 -19.56 24.36
C ALA A 5 21.26 -18.57 23.94
N THR A 6 20.89 -17.50 23.24
CA THR A 6 21.85 -16.54 22.69
C THR A 6 22.20 -15.43 23.68
N THR A 7 21.22 -14.89 24.40
CA THR A 7 21.39 -13.75 25.32
C THR A 7 21.52 -14.16 26.78
N ASN A 8 21.15 -15.40 27.14
CA ASN A 8 20.96 -15.90 28.52
C ASN A 8 19.93 -15.10 29.34
N GLU A 9 19.11 -14.28 28.68
CA GLU A 9 18.05 -13.52 29.36
C GLU A 9 16.90 -14.45 29.78
N PRO A 10 16.22 -14.17 30.90
CA PRO A 10 15.06 -14.94 31.31
C PRO A 10 13.90 -14.78 30.32
N LEU A 11 13.22 -15.88 29.98
CA LEU A 11 12.07 -15.91 29.09
C LEU A 11 10.76 -15.98 29.88
N PRO A 12 10.01 -14.86 29.99
CA PRO A 12 8.68 -14.86 30.56
C PRO A 12 7.65 -15.41 29.56
N GLY A 13 6.54 -15.94 30.07
CA GLY A 13 5.42 -16.38 29.23
C GLY A 13 5.63 -17.71 28.52
N VAL A 14 6.68 -18.48 28.83
CA VAL A 14 6.88 -19.83 28.30
C VAL A 14 5.88 -20.78 28.90
N THR A 15 5.08 -21.45 28.07
CA THR A 15 4.16 -22.51 28.51
C THR A 15 4.95 -23.79 28.81
N VAL A 16 4.81 -24.31 30.00
CA VAL A 16 5.41 -25.58 30.47
C VAL A 16 4.29 -26.57 30.74
N ARG A 17 4.24 -27.68 29.98
CA ARG A 17 3.18 -28.70 30.10
C ARG A 17 3.76 -30.08 30.29
N VAL A 18 3.03 -30.94 31.02
CA VAL A 18 3.37 -32.36 31.10
C VAL A 18 2.81 -33.07 29.86
N LYS A 19 3.67 -33.77 29.10
CA LYS A 19 3.28 -34.51 27.89
C LYS A 19 2.16 -35.53 28.21
N GLY A 20 1.06 -35.40 27.46
CA GLY A 20 -0.09 -36.31 27.62
C GLY A 20 -0.98 -36.04 28.85
N LYS A 21 -0.83 -34.90 29.52
CA LYS A 21 -1.68 -34.46 30.63
C LYS A 21 -2.11 -33.00 30.46
N ASP A 22 -3.23 -32.63 31.07
CA ASP A 22 -3.71 -31.23 31.05
C ASP A 22 -3.02 -30.34 32.11
N THR A 23 -1.95 -30.85 32.74
CA THR A 23 -1.20 -30.10 33.76
C THR A 23 -0.17 -29.20 33.07
N GLY A 24 -0.30 -27.89 33.28
CA GLY A 24 0.60 -26.88 32.72
C GLY A 24 0.77 -25.67 33.63
N THR A 25 1.80 -24.88 33.38
CA THR A 25 2.10 -23.61 34.04
C THR A 25 2.78 -22.68 33.01
N VAL A 26 3.00 -21.41 33.39
CA VAL A 26 3.68 -20.41 32.54
C VAL A 26 4.83 -19.81 33.34
N THR A 27 5.93 -19.46 32.70
CA THR A 27 7.07 -18.79 33.38
C THR A 27 6.72 -17.36 33.77
N ASP A 28 7.20 -16.92 34.92
CA ASP A 28 7.10 -15.54 35.40
C ASP A 28 8.09 -14.61 34.71
N MET A 29 8.16 -13.34 35.16
CA MET A 29 9.04 -12.31 34.57
C MET A 29 10.53 -12.64 34.69
N ASP A 30 10.91 -13.48 35.66
CA ASP A 30 12.28 -13.96 35.85
C ASP A 30 12.54 -15.30 35.13
N GLY A 31 11.62 -15.77 34.28
CA GLY A 31 11.73 -17.06 33.59
C GLY A 31 11.60 -18.27 34.52
N LYS A 32 11.11 -18.10 35.77
CA LYS A 32 10.93 -19.17 36.72
C LYS A 32 9.55 -19.82 36.56
N TYR A 33 9.45 -21.12 36.85
CA TYR A 33 8.21 -21.87 36.82
C TYR A 33 8.14 -22.92 37.91
N SER A 34 6.93 -23.30 38.29
CA SER A 34 6.67 -24.40 39.19
C SER A 34 5.56 -25.30 38.62
N ILE A 35 5.81 -26.60 38.51
CA ILE A 35 4.86 -27.56 37.95
C ILE A 35 4.90 -28.87 38.71
N LYS A 36 3.73 -29.48 39.00
CA LYS A 36 3.64 -30.81 39.62
C LYS A 36 3.87 -31.87 38.53
N ALA A 37 4.98 -32.58 38.63
CA ALA A 37 5.32 -33.67 37.72
C ALA A 37 6.01 -34.82 38.48
N ASN A 38 5.76 -36.04 38.04
CA ASN A 38 6.40 -37.24 38.61
C ASN A 38 7.68 -37.59 37.86
N LYS A 39 8.61 -38.27 38.50
CA LYS A 39 9.79 -38.85 37.85
C LYS A 39 9.39 -39.69 36.64
N GLY A 40 10.02 -39.46 35.50
CA GLY A 40 9.72 -40.10 34.21
C GLY A 40 8.71 -39.34 33.35
N ASN A 41 8.05 -38.29 33.87
CA ASN A 41 7.24 -37.42 32.99
C ASN A 41 8.15 -36.57 32.06
N ILE A 42 7.65 -36.23 30.90
CA ILE A 42 8.31 -35.33 29.96
C ILE A 42 7.63 -33.96 30.06
N LEU A 43 8.41 -32.93 30.31
CA LEU A 43 7.95 -31.55 30.27
C LEU A 43 8.19 -31.01 28.86
N ILE A 44 7.17 -30.34 28.31
CA ILE A 44 7.20 -29.65 27.04
C ILE A 44 7.24 -28.15 27.32
N PHE A 45 8.27 -27.47 26.82
CA PHE A 45 8.45 -26.02 26.88
C PHE A 45 8.15 -25.44 25.50
N SER A 46 7.21 -24.51 25.42
CA SER A 46 6.80 -23.89 24.19
C SER A 46 6.46 -22.40 24.38
N THR A 47 6.93 -21.56 23.49
CA THR A 47 6.53 -20.15 23.37
C THR A 47 6.65 -19.73 21.90
N ILE A 48 5.98 -18.64 21.55
CA ILE A 48 5.99 -18.13 20.16
C ILE A 48 7.42 -17.67 19.83
N GLY A 49 7.95 -18.11 18.68
CA GLY A 49 9.27 -17.73 18.20
C GLY A 49 10.44 -18.54 18.75
N MET A 50 10.19 -19.57 19.57
CA MET A 50 11.25 -20.44 20.12
C MET A 50 11.00 -21.91 19.76
N LYS A 51 12.08 -22.68 19.56
CA LYS A 51 12.00 -24.11 19.33
C LYS A 51 11.41 -24.81 20.56
N GLN A 52 10.40 -25.64 20.33
CA GLN A 52 9.84 -26.48 21.39
C GLN A 52 10.90 -27.43 21.90
N ILE A 53 11.05 -27.49 23.24
CA ILE A 53 12.01 -28.39 23.93
C ILE A 53 11.26 -29.39 24.82
N GLU A 54 11.66 -30.64 24.75
CA GLU A 54 11.19 -31.70 25.67
C GLU A 54 12.30 -32.07 26.66
N LYS A 55 11.99 -32.09 27.93
CA LYS A 55 12.91 -32.54 29.01
C LYS A 55 12.25 -33.54 29.92
N ALA A 56 12.93 -34.67 30.18
CA ALA A 56 12.46 -35.66 31.13
C ALA A 56 12.73 -35.22 32.59
N VAL A 57 11.78 -35.45 33.45
CA VAL A 57 11.90 -35.25 34.90
C VAL A 57 12.68 -36.42 35.49
N THR A 58 13.94 -36.21 35.85
CA THR A 58 14.84 -37.27 36.37
C THR A 58 14.93 -37.27 37.88
N SER A 59 14.85 -36.10 38.52
CA SER A 59 14.98 -35.95 39.98
C SER A 59 14.20 -34.71 40.44
N GLY A 60 14.10 -34.47 41.76
CA GLY A 60 13.50 -33.28 42.35
C GLY A 60 14.32 -31.99 42.22
N THR A 61 15.38 -31.98 41.40
CA THR A 61 16.21 -30.79 41.15
C THR A 61 15.56 -29.87 40.15
N PRO A 62 15.79 -28.55 40.23
CA PRO A 62 15.30 -27.57 39.24
C PRO A 62 15.77 -27.92 37.83
N ILE A 63 14.84 -27.97 36.89
CA ILE A 63 15.16 -28.19 35.48
C ILE A 63 15.30 -26.81 34.82
N ASN A 64 16.54 -26.47 34.41
CA ASN A 64 16.83 -25.28 33.63
C ASN A 64 16.80 -25.63 32.14
N VAL A 65 16.21 -24.76 31.34
CA VAL A 65 16.05 -24.96 29.92
C VAL A 65 16.50 -23.68 29.21
N SER A 66 17.41 -23.83 28.27
CA SER A 66 17.81 -22.75 27.34
C SER A 66 17.10 -23.01 26.03
N MET A 67 16.24 -22.08 25.64
CA MET A 67 15.46 -22.15 24.38
C MET A 67 16.19 -21.39 23.28
N GLU A 68 16.37 -22.05 22.16
CA GLU A 68 16.85 -21.41 20.94
C GLU A 68 15.67 -20.73 20.26
N GLU A 69 15.93 -19.56 19.67
CA GLU A 69 14.98 -19.00 18.73
C GLU A 69 14.64 -20.08 17.71
N ASP A 70 13.36 -20.23 17.44
CA ASP A 70 12.91 -21.02 16.32
C ASP A 70 13.27 -20.21 15.05
N ASN A 71 14.56 -20.13 14.80
CA ASN A 71 15.13 -19.85 13.51
C ASN A 71 14.90 -21.09 12.60
N ILE A 72 13.65 -21.56 12.55
CA ILE A 72 13.09 -21.80 11.26
C ILE A 72 13.01 -20.37 10.68
N ALA A 73 14.15 -19.82 10.26
CA ALA A 73 14.21 -19.19 8.96
C ALA A 73 13.40 -20.17 8.12
N LEU A 74 12.12 -19.91 7.95
CA LEU A 74 11.33 -20.43 6.87
C LEU A 74 12.27 -20.22 5.72
N GLU A 75 12.90 -21.29 5.21
CA GLU A 75 13.79 -21.20 4.07
C GLU A 75 12.92 -20.45 3.09
N GLN A 76 13.19 -19.14 2.94
CA GLN A 76 12.29 -18.25 2.24
C GLN A 76 12.25 -18.80 0.83
N VAL A 77 11.21 -19.57 0.58
CA VAL A 77 10.96 -20.16 -0.73
C VAL A 77 10.31 -19.06 -1.53
N VAL A 78 11.04 -18.56 -2.50
CA VAL A 78 10.54 -17.56 -3.43
C VAL A 78 9.93 -18.28 -4.62
N VAL A 79 8.71 -17.93 -4.96
CA VAL A 79 8.08 -18.37 -6.19
C VAL A 79 8.68 -17.57 -7.33
N ILE A 80 9.60 -18.15 -8.10
CA ILE A 80 10.20 -17.52 -9.28
C ILE A 80 9.71 -18.24 -10.52
N GLY A 81 9.03 -17.52 -11.37
CA GLY A 81 8.44 -18.07 -12.58
C GLY A 81 7.52 -19.24 -12.27
N TYR A 82 7.90 -20.40 -12.75
CA TYR A 82 7.07 -21.59 -12.67
C TYR A 82 7.51 -22.57 -11.57
N GLY A 83 8.45 -22.16 -10.72
CA GLY A 83 8.97 -23.01 -9.66
C GLY A 83 9.14 -22.28 -8.33
N THR A 84 9.28 -23.06 -7.26
CA THR A 84 9.69 -22.57 -5.95
C THR A 84 11.17 -22.82 -5.77
N VAL A 85 11.96 -21.76 -5.59
CA VAL A 85 13.41 -21.86 -5.40
C VAL A 85 13.74 -21.32 -4.02
N LYS A 86 14.61 -21.99 -3.29
CA LYS A 86 15.14 -21.47 -2.04
C LYS A 86 15.89 -20.17 -2.34
N LYS A 87 15.66 -19.12 -1.57
CA LYS A 87 16.32 -17.81 -1.73
C LYS A 87 17.85 -17.94 -1.76
N SER A 88 18.40 -18.91 -1.03
CA SER A 88 19.83 -19.22 -1.03
C SER A 88 20.37 -19.79 -2.37
N HIS A 89 19.48 -20.29 -3.22
CA HIS A 89 19.84 -20.85 -4.53
C HIS A 89 19.71 -19.85 -5.67
N LEU A 90 19.29 -18.62 -5.37
CA LEU A 90 19.18 -17.57 -6.36
C LEU A 90 20.56 -16.96 -6.60
N SER A 91 21.13 -17.24 -7.77
CA SER A 91 22.41 -16.68 -8.21
C SER A 91 22.36 -15.20 -8.62
N GLY A 92 21.17 -14.60 -8.65
CA GLY A 92 20.94 -13.21 -9.07
C GLY A 92 20.75 -12.23 -7.89
N ALA A 93 20.93 -10.92 -8.15
CA ALA A 93 20.68 -9.88 -7.17
C ALA A 93 19.17 -9.70 -6.91
N VAL A 94 18.65 -10.39 -5.91
CA VAL A 94 17.25 -10.30 -5.47
C VAL A 94 17.16 -9.41 -4.24
N GLY A 95 16.37 -8.33 -4.35
CA GLY A 95 15.96 -7.53 -3.20
C GLY A 95 14.70 -8.14 -2.58
N SER A 96 14.63 -8.24 -1.26
CA SER A 96 13.46 -8.80 -0.58
C SER A 96 13.07 -7.94 0.60
N VAL A 97 11.76 -7.75 0.79
CA VAL A 97 11.17 -7.06 1.94
C VAL A 97 10.10 -7.98 2.54
N SER A 98 10.17 -8.20 3.84
CA SER A 98 9.22 -9.03 4.58
C SER A 98 8.00 -8.23 5.04
N ALA A 99 6.91 -8.95 5.43
CA ALA A 99 5.72 -8.34 6.02
C ALA A 99 6.04 -7.45 7.24
N LYS A 100 7.01 -7.85 8.07
CA LYS A 100 7.42 -7.09 9.26
C LYS A 100 8.01 -5.72 8.90
N GLU A 101 8.81 -5.66 7.84
CA GLU A 101 9.42 -4.43 7.35
C GLU A 101 8.40 -3.53 6.65
N LEU A 102 7.40 -4.11 5.97
CA LEU A 102 6.32 -3.37 5.31
C LEU A 102 5.36 -2.74 6.34
N ASN A 103 5.00 -3.47 7.39
CA ASN A 103 4.05 -3.01 8.42
C ASN A 103 4.61 -1.89 9.32
N GLY A 104 5.90 -1.60 9.26
CA GLY A 104 6.53 -0.51 10.00
C GLY A 104 6.24 0.89 9.45
N GLN A 105 5.56 1.00 8.31
CA GLN A 105 5.18 2.26 7.68
C GLN A 105 3.70 2.27 7.35
N VAL A 106 3.07 3.43 7.54
CA VAL A 106 1.70 3.64 7.10
C VAL A 106 1.69 3.95 5.62
N ALA A 107 1.63 2.89 4.83
CA ALA A 107 1.58 3.00 3.39
C ALA A 107 0.13 2.96 2.90
N SER A 108 -0.22 3.87 2.02
CA SER A 108 -1.53 3.88 1.36
C SER A 108 -1.66 2.72 0.36
N ASN A 109 -0.57 2.31 -0.26
CA ASN A 109 -0.51 1.18 -1.19
C ASN A 109 0.82 0.43 -1.07
N ALA A 110 0.91 -0.74 -1.68
CA ALA A 110 2.10 -1.60 -1.63
C ALA A 110 3.34 -0.98 -2.28
N ALA A 111 3.17 -0.10 -3.28
CA ALA A 111 4.28 0.62 -3.90
C ALA A 111 4.92 1.61 -2.92
N THR A 112 4.10 2.38 -2.20
CA THR A 112 4.59 3.30 -1.16
C THR A 112 5.36 2.54 -0.06
N ALA A 113 4.89 1.34 0.31
CA ALA A 113 5.54 0.51 1.32
C ALA A 113 6.96 0.06 0.93
N LEU A 114 7.28 0.04 -0.37
CA LEU A 114 8.63 -0.31 -0.88
C LEU A 114 9.63 0.84 -0.85
N GLN A 115 9.16 2.08 -0.66
CA GLN A 115 10.03 3.26 -0.76
C GLN A 115 11.19 3.19 0.25
N GLY A 116 12.42 3.28 -0.26
CA GLY A 116 13.64 3.24 0.55
C GLY A 116 14.00 1.87 1.17
N LYS A 117 13.26 0.79 0.86
CA LYS A 117 13.48 -0.54 1.46
C LYS A 117 14.44 -1.42 0.66
N ILE A 118 14.53 -1.25 -0.64
CA ILE A 118 15.32 -2.13 -1.51
C ILE A 118 16.39 -1.30 -2.23
N PRO A 119 17.69 -1.57 -2.02
CA PRO A 119 18.75 -0.90 -2.77
C PRO A 119 18.59 -1.09 -4.29
N GLY A 120 18.72 -0.01 -5.07
CA GLY A 120 18.55 -0.03 -6.53
C GLY A 120 17.09 -0.09 -7.00
N VAL A 121 16.12 0.11 -6.11
CA VAL A 121 14.72 0.34 -6.45
C VAL A 121 14.34 1.75 -6.03
N SER A 122 13.93 2.56 -7.00
CA SER A 122 13.43 3.90 -6.77
C SER A 122 11.90 3.89 -6.84
N VAL A 123 11.27 4.44 -5.83
CA VAL A 123 9.81 4.61 -5.77
C VAL A 123 9.53 6.10 -5.59
N ALA A 124 8.85 6.69 -6.56
CA ALA A 124 8.51 8.10 -6.54
C ALA A 124 7.02 8.30 -6.79
N SER A 125 6.43 9.26 -6.09
CA SER A 125 5.11 9.80 -6.43
C SER A 125 5.26 10.82 -7.54
N SER A 126 4.37 10.78 -8.51
CA SER A 126 4.33 11.78 -9.60
C SER A 126 3.77 13.12 -9.11
N SER A 127 2.98 13.11 -8.05
CA SER A 127 2.32 14.30 -7.48
C SER A 127 2.02 14.13 -6.00
N GLY A 128 1.52 15.20 -5.35
CA GLY A 128 0.96 15.15 -4.00
C GLY A 128 -0.51 14.71 -3.94
N ASP A 129 -1.11 14.39 -5.08
CA ASP A 129 -2.49 13.92 -5.18
C ASP A 129 -2.69 12.63 -4.38
N PRO A 130 -3.71 12.55 -3.50
CA PRO A 130 -4.04 11.30 -2.82
C PRO A 130 -4.34 10.12 -3.75
N ASN A 131 -4.78 10.41 -5.01
CA ASN A 131 -4.98 9.42 -6.08
C ASN A 131 -3.72 9.19 -6.93
N GLY A 132 -2.65 9.94 -6.69
CA GLY A 132 -1.44 9.94 -7.52
C GLY A 132 -0.82 8.56 -7.65
N SER A 133 -0.43 8.21 -8.86
CA SER A 133 0.26 6.96 -9.15
C SER A 133 1.70 6.98 -8.63
N MET A 134 2.17 5.81 -8.20
CA MET A 134 3.57 5.60 -7.82
C MET A 134 4.33 5.00 -9.00
N THR A 135 5.46 5.60 -9.31
CA THR A 135 6.38 5.05 -10.32
C THR A 135 7.48 4.26 -9.62
N ILE A 136 7.64 3.01 -10.02
CA ILE A 136 8.71 2.13 -9.53
C ILE A 136 9.71 1.90 -10.66
N ASN A 137 10.98 2.23 -10.41
CA ASN A 137 12.08 1.95 -11.33
C ASN A 137 13.10 1.02 -10.66
N VAL A 138 13.49 -0.02 -11.37
CA VAL A 138 14.50 -0.99 -10.93
C VAL A 138 15.79 -0.73 -11.71
N ARG A 139 16.88 -0.37 -10.99
CA ARG A 139 18.20 -0.03 -11.57
C ARG A 139 18.17 1.14 -12.57
N GLY A 140 17.25 2.08 -12.38
CA GLY A 140 17.17 3.28 -13.21
C GLY A 140 16.30 3.13 -14.46
N ILE A 141 16.52 4.02 -15.43
CA ILE A 141 15.74 4.09 -16.67
C ILE A 141 16.46 3.24 -17.73
N SER A 142 15.81 2.19 -18.19
CA SER A 142 16.35 1.26 -19.19
C SER A 142 15.76 1.47 -20.60
N SER A 143 14.66 2.21 -20.71
CA SER A 143 13.94 2.45 -21.96
C SER A 143 13.39 3.87 -22.00
N LEU A 144 13.28 4.43 -23.21
CA LEU A 144 12.66 5.74 -23.44
C LEU A 144 11.12 5.68 -23.43
N SER A 145 10.53 4.50 -23.54
CA SER A 145 9.07 4.35 -23.67
C SER A 145 8.39 3.82 -22.41
N ASN A 146 8.92 2.77 -21.78
CA ASN A 146 8.34 2.16 -20.58
C ASN A 146 9.43 1.53 -19.71
N ASN A 147 9.50 1.95 -18.46
CA ASN A 147 10.45 1.46 -17.46
C ASN A 147 9.76 0.76 -16.28
N ASN A 148 8.43 0.61 -16.34
CA ASN A 148 7.71 -0.05 -15.27
C ASN A 148 8.13 -1.51 -15.15
N PRO A 149 8.41 -2.00 -13.93
CA PRO A 149 8.67 -3.41 -13.73
C PRO A 149 7.42 -4.24 -14.00
N LEU A 150 7.63 -5.51 -14.31
CA LEU A 150 6.54 -6.48 -14.39
C LEU A 150 6.11 -6.87 -12.97
N TYR A 151 4.82 -6.76 -12.66
CA TYR A 151 4.27 -7.20 -11.38
C TYR A 151 3.69 -8.60 -11.48
N VAL A 152 4.05 -9.46 -10.54
CA VAL A 152 3.53 -10.82 -10.39
C VAL A 152 2.96 -10.97 -8.99
N VAL A 153 1.68 -11.22 -8.88
CA VAL A 153 0.95 -11.41 -7.63
C VAL A 153 0.56 -12.87 -7.51
N ASP A 154 1.01 -13.53 -6.44
CA ASP A 154 0.73 -14.95 -6.18
C ASP A 154 0.98 -15.89 -7.40
N GLY A 155 1.97 -15.54 -8.23
CA GLY A 155 2.38 -16.33 -9.39
C GLY A 155 1.66 -16.01 -10.69
N ALA A 156 0.79 -14.98 -10.75
CA ALA A 156 0.17 -14.50 -12.00
C ALA A 156 0.44 -13.01 -12.21
N PHE A 157 0.37 -12.57 -13.48
CA PHE A 157 0.57 -11.15 -13.82
C PHE A 157 -0.51 -10.29 -13.19
N GLY A 158 -0.12 -9.36 -12.32
CA GLY A 158 -1.00 -8.52 -11.53
C GLY A 158 -0.62 -7.03 -11.59
N ASP A 159 -1.07 -6.30 -10.58
CA ASP A 159 -0.77 -4.88 -10.38
C ASP A 159 -0.56 -4.63 -8.88
N ILE A 160 0.54 -4.00 -8.53
CA ILE A 160 0.88 -3.71 -7.13
C ILE A 160 -0.16 -2.82 -6.44
N SER A 161 -0.84 -1.96 -7.20
CA SER A 161 -1.87 -1.06 -6.66
C SER A 161 -3.14 -1.77 -6.16
N MET A 162 -3.34 -3.04 -6.58
CA MET A 162 -4.49 -3.85 -6.14
C MET A 162 -4.31 -4.48 -4.77
N VAL A 163 -3.07 -4.55 -4.27
CA VAL A 163 -2.75 -5.31 -3.06
C VAL A 163 -2.63 -4.37 -1.87
N ASP A 164 -3.43 -4.61 -0.83
CA ASP A 164 -3.27 -3.89 0.43
C ASP A 164 -1.94 -4.29 1.10
N PRO A 165 -1.11 -3.34 1.58
CA PRO A 165 0.14 -3.64 2.27
C PRO A 165 0.00 -4.62 3.43
N ASN A 166 -1.15 -4.57 4.15
CA ASN A 166 -1.41 -5.50 5.26
C ASN A 166 -1.62 -6.95 4.80
N ASP A 167 -1.93 -7.17 3.53
CA ASP A 167 -2.13 -8.50 2.97
C ASP A 167 -0.86 -9.12 2.41
N ILE A 168 0.24 -8.38 2.38
CA ILE A 168 1.51 -8.84 1.82
C ILE A 168 2.28 -9.66 2.86
N SER A 169 2.78 -10.80 2.44
CA SER A 169 3.74 -11.64 3.19
C SER A 169 5.18 -11.24 2.87
N SER A 170 5.49 -11.07 1.58
CA SER A 170 6.80 -10.63 1.11
C SER A 170 6.72 -9.98 -0.26
N ILE A 171 7.69 -9.13 -0.55
CA ILE A 171 7.93 -8.60 -1.89
C ILE A 171 9.37 -8.89 -2.26
N GLU A 172 9.58 -9.56 -3.38
CA GLU A 172 10.89 -9.80 -3.96
C GLU A 172 11.02 -9.03 -5.28
N VAL A 173 12.19 -8.39 -5.49
CA VAL A 173 12.49 -7.67 -6.72
C VAL A 173 13.65 -8.34 -7.43
N LEU A 174 13.35 -8.90 -8.61
CA LEU A 174 14.34 -9.47 -9.51
C LEU A 174 14.95 -8.34 -10.32
N LYS A 175 16.19 -7.99 -10.00
CA LYS A 175 16.89 -6.86 -10.60
C LYS A 175 17.73 -7.24 -11.80
N ASP A 176 18.13 -8.52 -11.90
CA ASP A 176 19.00 -9.02 -12.95
C ASP A 176 18.23 -9.68 -14.08
N ALA A 177 18.69 -9.47 -15.31
CA ALA A 177 18.12 -10.07 -16.49
C ALA A 177 18.09 -11.61 -16.43
N ALA A 178 19.10 -12.24 -15.82
CA ALA A 178 19.16 -13.69 -15.65
C ALA A 178 18.03 -14.22 -14.77
N ALA A 179 17.75 -13.56 -13.63
CA ALA A 179 16.65 -13.93 -12.74
C ALA A 179 15.27 -13.61 -13.35
N ALA A 180 15.18 -12.58 -14.19
CA ALA A 180 13.97 -12.13 -14.85
C ALA A 180 13.70 -12.83 -16.19
N ALA A 181 14.68 -13.58 -16.75
CA ALA A 181 14.63 -14.18 -18.10
C ALA A 181 13.41 -15.08 -18.33
N ILE A 182 12.95 -15.78 -17.30
CA ILE A 182 11.77 -16.66 -17.37
C ILE A 182 10.46 -15.92 -17.67
N TYR A 183 10.43 -14.60 -17.44
CA TYR A 183 9.26 -13.74 -17.74
C TYR A 183 9.33 -13.08 -19.12
N GLY A 184 10.42 -13.36 -19.88
CA GLY A 184 10.62 -12.88 -21.25
C GLY A 184 10.85 -11.36 -21.33
N SER A 185 10.60 -10.80 -22.50
CA SER A 185 10.86 -9.37 -22.81
C SER A 185 10.09 -8.39 -21.94
N ARG A 186 8.95 -8.77 -21.39
CA ARG A 186 8.15 -7.95 -20.46
C ARG A 186 8.88 -7.63 -19.15
N ALA A 187 9.89 -8.41 -18.81
CA ALA A 187 10.71 -8.23 -17.61
C ALA A 187 11.91 -7.30 -17.79
N ALA A 188 12.02 -6.59 -18.92
CA ALA A 188 13.15 -5.70 -19.20
C ALA A 188 13.32 -4.59 -18.16
N GLY A 189 12.23 -4.10 -17.54
CA GLY A 189 12.23 -3.15 -16.43
C GLY A 189 12.44 -3.78 -15.04
N GLY A 190 12.75 -5.10 -14.96
CA GLY A 190 12.77 -5.87 -13.72
C GLY A 190 11.43 -6.53 -13.42
N VAL A 191 11.41 -7.36 -12.36
CA VAL A 191 10.18 -8.04 -11.92
C VAL A 191 9.98 -7.82 -10.43
N VAL A 192 8.77 -7.46 -10.03
CA VAL A 192 8.34 -7.34 -8.64
C VAL A 192 7.38 -8.49 -8.34
N LEU A 193 7.83 -9.42 -7.53
CA LEU A 193 7.06 -10.57 -7.07
C LEU A 193 6.39 -10.22 -5.75
N ILE A 194 5.10 -10.35 -5.69
CA ILE A 194 4.29 -10.05 -4.51
C ILE A 194 3.65 -11.34 -4.04
N THR A 195 4.00 -11.78 -2.85
CA THR A 195 3.37 -12.93 -2.20
C THR A 195 2.42 -12.43 -1.14
N THR A 196 1.15 -12.79 -1.25
CA THR A 196 0.15 -12.43 -0.24
C THR A 196 0.14 -13.44 0.91
N LYS A 197 -0.37 -13.00 2.07
CA LYS A 197 -0.53 -13.83 3.26
C LYS A 197 -1.42 -15.03 2.96
N SER A 198 -1.03 -16.18 3.46
CA SER A 198 -1.79 -17.45 3.36
C SER A 198 -2.06 -18.01 4.75
N GLY A 199 -3.09 -18.81 4.86
CA GLY A 199 -3.26 -19.70 6.02
C GLY A 199 -2.18 -20.79 6.04
N ARG A 200 -2.13 -21.56 7.11
CA ARG A 200 -1.28 -22.75 7.23
C ARG A 200 -2.14 -23.95 7.54
N LYS A 201 -1.75 -25.13 7.03
CA LYS A 201 -2.40 -26.38 7.40
C LYS A 201 -2.27 -26.61 8.91
N ASP A 202 -3.26 -27.24 9.50
CA ASP A 202 -3.36 -27.52 10.96
C ASP A 202 -3.28 -26.27 11.86
N MET A 203 -3.59 -25.08 11.30
CA MET A 203 -3.63 -23.82 12.06
C MET A 203 -5.06 -23.51 12.50
N PRO A 204 -5.31 -23.25 13.80
CA PRO A 204 -6.60 -22.78 14.26
C PRO A 204 -6.92 -21.42 13.59
N THR A 205 -8.20 -21.17 13.42
CA THR A 205 -8.67 -19.90 12.86
C THR A 205 -8.19 -18.73 13.72
N LYS A 206 -7.57 -17.76 13.05
CA LYS A 206 -7.07 -16.51 13.65
C LYS A 206 -7.72 -15.32 12.95
N LEU A 207 -8.15 -14.33 13.74
CA LEU A 207 -8.62 -13.04 13.27
C LEU A 207 -7.59 -11.97 13.65
N ASP A 208 -7.10 -11.25 12.67
CA ASP A 208 -6.24 -10.09 12.84
C ASP A 208 -7.01 -8.83 12.38
N VAL A 209 -7.11 -7.84 13.25
CA VAL A 209 -7.76 -6.55 12.94
C VAL A 209 -6.76 -5.43 13.18
N ASN A 210 -6.61 -4.57 12.18
CA ASN A 210 -5.74 -3.41 12.23
C ASN A 210 -6.56 -2.16 11.93
N PHE A 211 -6.36 -1.13 12.73
CA PHE A 211 -6.92 0.18 12.52
C PHE A 211 -5.82 1.23 12.61
N PHE A 212 -5.87 2.19 11.71
CA PHE A 212 -4.94 3.31 11.67
C PHE A 212 -5.69 4.61 11.37
N THR A 213 -5.29 5.67 12.03
CA THR A 213 -5.67 7.05 11.69
C THR A 213 -4.43 7.91 11.65
N GLY A 214 -4.39 8.86 10.72
CA GLY A 214 -3.28 9.77 10.53
C GLY A 214 -3.74 11.16 10.16
N ILE A 215 -2.88 12.13 10.44
CA ILE A 215 -3.08 13.53 10.10
C ILE A 215 -1.96 13.94 9.15
N SER A 216 -2.34 14.58 8.06
CA SER A 216 -1.40 15.18 7.09
C SER A 216 -1.61 16.67 7.01
N GLN A 217 -0.53 17.41 7.02
CA GLN A 217 -0.58 18.87 6.87
C GLN A 217 0.66 19.35 6.12
N THR A 218 0.57 20.53 5.53
CA THR A 218 1.71 21.18 4.89
C THR A 218 2.75 21.54 5.94
N PRO A 219 4.00 21.05 5.83
CA PRO A 219 5.04 21.32 6.82
C PRO A 219 5.51 22.78 6.82
N LYS A 220 5.35 23.45 5.68
CA LYS A 220 5.77 24.83 5.48
C LYS A 220 4.99 25.45 4.30
N THR A 221 4.50 26.66 4.51
CA THR A 221 3.96 27.54 3.46
C THR A 221 5.03 28.43 2.88
N LEU A 222 4.83 28.91 1.67
CA LEU A 222 5.71 29.91 1.05
C LEU A 222 5.34 31.30 1.58
N LYS A 223 6.35 32.13 1.82
CA LYS A 223 6.10 33.53 2.13
C LYS A 223 5.77 34.27 0.83
N VAL A 224 4.52 34.72 0.73
CA VAL A 224 4.01 35.56 -0.35
C VAL A 224 3.65 36.93 0.19
N PHE A 225 3.38 37.89 -0.66
CA PHE A 225 2.90 39.21 -0.23
C PHE A 225 1.52 39.11 0.41
N ASN A 226 1.34 39.75 1.54
CA ASN A 226 0.01 40.01 2.06
C ASN A 226 -0.66 41.18 1.30
N GLY A 227 -1.92 41.48 1.59
CA GLY A 227 -2.67 42.49 0.86
C GLY A 227 -2.01 43.89 0.85
N GLU A 228 -1.48 44.33 1.99
CA GLU A 228 -0.80 45.59 2.09
C GLU A 228 0.53 45.62 1.35
N GLU A 229 1.32 44.54 1.45
CA GLU A 229 2.58 44.40 0.73
C GLU A 229 2.35 44.34 -0.79
N TYR A 230 1.33 43.57 -1.26
CA TYR A 230 0.95 43.52 -2.64
C TYR A 230 0.51 44.91 -3.16
N SER A 231 -0.37 45.61 -2.47
CA SER A 231 -0.81 46.95 -2.83
C SER A 231 0.36 47.92 -2.94
N ARG A 232 1.32 47.85 -2.01
CA ARG A 232 2.54 48.70 -2.02
C ARG A 232 3.42 48.37 -3.23
N PHE A 233 3.58 47.11 -3.54
CA PHE A 233 4.31 46.62 -4.71
C PHE A 233 3.65 47.09 -6.02
N ALA A 234 2.33 46.86 -6.17
CA ALA A 234 1.57 47.27 -7.35
C ALA A 234 1.66 48.78 -7.60
N ARG A 235 1.58 49.57 -6.53
CA ARG A 235 1.72 51.03 -6.63
C ARG A 235 3.14 51.46 -7.00
N TYR A 236 4.17 50.82 -6.44
CA TYR A 236 5.57 51.14 -6.79
C TYR A 236 5.88 50.87 -8.23
N TYR A 237 5.42 49.76 -8.79
CA TYR A 237 5.63 49.38 -10.16
C TYR A 237 4.55 49.89 -11.12
N LYS A 238 3.59 50.68 -10.62
CA LYS A 238 2.47 51.25 -11.40
C LYS A 238 1.69 50.18 -12.18
N LEU A 239 1.46 49.05 -11.54
CA LEU A 239 0.61 47.99 -12.12
C LEU A 239 -0.83 48.53 -12.18
N ALA A 240 -1.47 48.38 -13.36
CA ALA A 240 -2.89 48.68 -13.54
C ALA A 240 -3.71 47.45 -13.17
N GLY A 241 -4.99 47.63 -12.85
CA GLY A 241 -5.96 46.51 -12.78
C GLY A 241 -6.84 46.47 -11.56
N ASP A 242 -6.54 45.73 -10.53
CA ASP A 242 -7.44 45.48 -9.37
C ASP A 242 -7.76 46.70 -8.48
N GLY A 243 -7.52 47.91 -9.03
CA GLY A 243 -7.86 49.14 -8.35
C GLY A 243 -6.87 49.60 -7.27
N TYR A 244 -5.82 48.86 -7.01
CA TYR A 244 -4.81 49.14 -5.97
C TYR A 244 -3.50 49.69 -6.58
N GLY A 245 -3.41 49.82 -7.90
CA GLY A 245 -2.28 50.40 -8.60
C GLY A 245 -2.31 51.94 -8.62
N ALA A 246 -1.20 52.59 -8.97
CA ALA A 246 -1.04 54.03 -8.89
C ALA A 246 -1.81 54.85 -9.93
N GLU A 247 -2.22 54.22 -11.06
CA GLU A 247 -2.77 54.95 -12.22
C GLU A 247 -4.22 55.43 -12.05
N ASN A 248 -4.99 54.82 -11.15
CA ASN A 248 -6.41 55.08 -10.97
C ASN A 248 -6.75 55.88 -9.72
N GLY A 249 -5.78 56.46 -9.02
CA GLY A 249 -6.03 57.23 -7.79
C GLY A 249 -6.58 56.37 -6.63
N ALA A 250 -6.45 55.06 -6.75
CA ALA A 250 -7.02 54.09 -5.79
C ALA A 250 -6.41 54.22 -4.38
N THR A 251 -7.23 54.02 -3.38
CA THR A 251 -6.82 53.94 -1.99
C THR A 251 -5.93 52.72 -1.78
N PRO A 252 -4.81 52.87 -1.03
CA PRO A 252 -4.01 51.72 -0.66
C PRO A 252 -4.88 50.68 0.06
N PHE A 253 -4.68 49.40 -0.25
CA PHE A 253 -5.26 48.34 0.56
C PHE A 253 -4.60 48.34 1.94
N ILE A 254 -5.38 48.24 3.01
CA ILE A 254 -4.93 48.19 4.38
C ILE A 254 -5.35 46.87 4.98
N GLY A 255 -4.41 46.09 5.49
CA GLY A 255 -4.64 44.80 6.13
C GLY A 255 -3.95 43.65 5.42
N GLU A 256 -4.15 42.45 5.98
CA GLU A 256 -3.46 41.26 5.47
C GLU A 256 -4.03 40.74 4.14
N GLY A 257 -5.32 40.92 3.89
CA GLY A 257 -6.00 40.39 2.74
C GLY A 257 -6.23 38.88 2.83
N THR A 258 -6.28 38.22 1.68
CA THR A 258 -6.54 36.78 1.58
C THR A 258 -5.23 36.01 1.54
N ASP A 259 -5.02 35.11 2.51
CA ASP A 259 -3.98 34.08 2.41
C ASP A 259 -4.54 32.89 1.62
N TRP A 260 -4.19 32.84 0.35
CA TRP A 260 -4.66 31.79 -0.55
C TRP A 260 -4.14 30.41 -0.20
N GLN A 261 -3.00 30.30 0.47
CA GLN A 261 -2.50 29.02 0.96
C GLN A 261 -3.37 28.49 2.10
N ASP A 262 -3.80 29.36 3.03
CA ASP A 262 -4.70 28.97 4.12
C ASP A 262 -6.11 28.65 3.59
N VAL A 263 -6.58 29.37 2.58
CA VAL A 263 -7.86 29.09 1.91
C VAL A 263 -7.86 27.72 1.24
N MET A 264 -6.78 27.36 0.55
CA MET A 264 -6.73 26.17 -0.31
C MET A 264 -6.20 24.92 0.38
N LEU A 265 -5.35 25.10 1.39
CA LEU A 265 -4.75 23.97 2.13
C LEU A 265 -5.53 23.67 3.41
N ARG A 266 -5.57 22.41 3.78
CA ARG A 266 -6.22 21.95 5.01
C ARG A 266 -5.38 20.92 5.74
N THR A 267 -5.67 20.74 7.01
CA THR A 267 -5.29 19.52 7.72
C THR A 267 -6.17 18.39 7.23
N ALA A 268 -5.55 17.36 6.67
CA ALA A 268 -6.21 16.24 6.04
C ALA A 268 -6.13 14.98 6.90
N MET A 269 -7.21 14.20 6.93
CA MET A 269 -7.31 12.98 7.71
C MET A 269 -7.10 11.74 6.82
N THR A 270 -6.51 10.72 7.40
CA THR A 270 -6.42 9.38 6.79
C THR A 270 -6.97 8.37 7.77
N TYR A 271 -7.87 7.52 7.29
CA TYR A 271 -8.43 6.39 8.03
C TYR A 271 -8.17 5.11 7.26
N LYS A 272 -7.64 4.10 7.94
CA LYS A 272 -7.43 2.77 7.37
C LYS A 272 -7.89 1.71 8.34
N ALA A 273 -8.66 0.75 7.86
CA ALA A 273 -9.07 -0.43 8.60
C ALA A 273 -8.79 -1.68 7.76
N ASN A 274 -8.31 -2.74 8.40
CA ASN A 274 -8.11 -4.04 7.77
C ASN A 274 -8.49 -5.13 8.75
N ALA A 275 -9.22 -6.13 8.27
CA ALA A 275 -9.54 -7.34 9.01
C ALA A 275 -9.17 -8.56 8.17
N THR A 276 -8.37 -9.47 8.74
CA THR A 276 -7.91 -10.68 8.08
C THR A 276 -8.27 -11.90 8.93
N ILE A 277 -8.99 -12.84 8.35
CA ILE A 277 -9.23 -14.17 8.92
C ILE A 277 -8.39 -15.21 8.20
N SER A 278 -7.67 -16.02 8.93
CA SER A 278 -6.84 -17.09 8.35
C SER A 278 -6.87 -18.34 9.20
N GLY A 279 -6.67 -19.50 8.58
CA GLY A 279 -6.70 -20.77 9.26
C GLY A 279 -6.40 -21.93 8.32
N GLY A 280 -6.54 -23.15 8.81
CA GLY A 280 -6.41 -24.33 7.97
C GLY A 280 -6.69 -25.64 8.71
N SER A 281 -7.07 -26.64 7.91
CA SER A 281 -7.23 -28.02 8.29
C SER A 281 -6.01 -28.86 7.85
N LYS A 282 -6.03 -30.16 8.04
CA LYS A 282 -5.00 -31.08 7.52
C LYS A 282 -4.85 -31.05 6.01
N SER A 283 -5.95 -30.82 5.31
CA SER A 283 -5.99 -30.87 3.84
C SER A 283 -6.01 -29.52 3.15
N GLY A 284 -6.20 -28.42 3.87
CA GLY A 284 -6.29 -27.10 3.23
C GLY A 284 -6.01 -25.96 4.17
N SER A 285 -5.76 -24.80 3.57
CA SER A 285 -5.57 -23.54 4.27
C SER A 285 -6.31 -22.41 3.56
N TYR A 286 -6.67 -21.37 4.30
CA TYR A 286 -7.36 -20.21 3.77
C TYR A 286 -6.90 -18.92 4.45
N SER A 287 -7.02 -17.83 3.72
CA SER A 287 -6.85 -16.47 4.24
C SER A 287 -7.77 -15.52 3.48
N SER A 288 -8.59 -14.78 4.19
CA SER A 288 -9.48 -13.78 3.62
C SER A 288 -9.29 -12.47 4.33
N SER A 289 -9.31 -11.37 3.60
CA SER A 289 -9.21 -10.03 4.17
C SER A 289 -10.17 -9.06 3.52
N VAL A 290 -10.55 -8.06 4.32
CA VAL A 290 -11.28 -6.88 3.86
C VAL A 290 -10.53 -5.66 4.39
N SER A 291 -10.26 -4.69 3.53
CA SER A 291 -9.67 -3.42 3.94
C SER A 291 -10.42 -2.21 3.37
N TYR A 292 -10.39 -1.14 4.13
CA TYR A 292 -10.91 0.18 3.80
C TYR A 292 -9.84 1.21 4.02
N LEU A 293 -9.69 2.12 3.08
CA LEU A 293 -8.83 3.30 3.17
C LEU A 293 -9.64 4.52 2.73
N ASN A 294 -9.64 5.55 3.56
CA ASN A 294 -10.04 6.90 3.17
C ASN A 294 -8.87 7.84 3.45
N LYS A 295 -8.45 8.57 2.45
CA LYS A 295 -7.34 9.51 2.51
C LYS A 295 -7.77 10.85 1.92
N GLU A 296 -7.95 11.84 2.76
CA GLU A 296 -8.12 13.21 2.31
C GLU A 296 -6.80 13.80 1.81
N GLY A 297 -6.88 14.66 0.79
CA GLY A 297 -5.74 15.46 0.37
C GLY A 297 -5.61 16.74 1.18
N ILE A 298 -4.36 17.22 1.32
CA ILE A 298 -4.07 18.52 1.94
C ILE A 298 -4.60 19.69 1.10
N LEU A 299 -4.76 19.51 -0.21
CA LEU A 299 -5.49 20.43 -1.07
C LEU A 299 -6.99 20.16 -0.92
N ARG A 300 -7.80 21.21 -0.75
CA ARG A 300 -9.26 21.07 -0.62
C ARG A 300 -9.86 20.34 -1.83
N ASN A 301 -11.01 19.71 -1.64
CA ASN A 301 -11.75 18.97 -2.67
C ASN A 301 -10.98 17.82 -3.33
N THR A 302 -9.92 17.32 -2.69
CA THR A 302 -9.20 16.14 -3.13
C THR A 302 -9.31 15.03 -2.10
N ASP A 303 -9.62 13.81 -2.55
CA ASP A 303 -9.70 12.63 -1.69
C ASP A 303 -9.45 11.33 -2.47
N HIS A 304 -9.20 10.27 -1.74
CA HIS A 304 -9.07 8.91 -2.25
C HIS A 304 -9.70 7.92 -1.29
N GLU A 305 -10.62 7.13 -1.79
CA GLU A 305 -11.28 6.05 -1.08
C GLU A 305 -11.00 4.71 -1.76
N SER A 306 -10.68 3.68 -0.98
CA SER A 306 -10.40 2.35 -1.50
C SER A 306 -10.99 1.26 -0.62
N TYR A 307 -11.64 0.31 -1.26
CA TYR A 307 -12.10 -0.96 -0.66
C TYR A 307 -11.33 -2.10 -1.31
N ASN A 308 -10.80 -3.00 -0.51
CA ASN A 308 -10.10 -4.17 -1.00
C ASN A 308 -10.66 -5.43 -0.35
N ILE A 309 -10.98 -6.44 -1.13
CA ILE A 309 -11.40 -7.77 -0.69
C ILE A 309 -10.44 -8.78 -1.29
N ARG A 310 -9.85 -9.62 -0.44
CA ARG A 310 -8.96 -10.69 -0.87
C ARG A 310 -9.42 -12.02 -0.31
N LEU A 311 -9.41 -13.03 -1.16
CA LEU A 311 -9.64 -14.42 -0.81
C LEU A 311 -8.48 -15.24 -1.34
N LYS A 312 -7.96 -16.16 -0.53
CA LYS A 312 -6.91 -17.09 -0.94
C LYS A 312 -7.10 -18.42 -0.23
N SER A 313 -7.09 -19.51 -0.97
CA SER A 313 -7.14 -20.83 -0.39
C SER A 313 -6.34 -21.86 -1.19
N ASP A 314 -5.90 -22.90 -0.51
CA ASP A 314 -5.17 -24.03 -1.05
C ASP A 314 -5.70 -25.32 -0.43
N TYR A 315 -6.06 -26.30 -1.27
CA TYR A 315 -6.54 -27.60 -0.84
C TYR A 315 -5.70 -28.71 -1.47
N SER A 316 -5.32 -29.69 -0.67
CA SER A 316 -4.54 -30.84 -1.10
C SER A 316 -5.32 -32.12 -0.91
N PHE A 317 -5.23 -32.99 -1.89
CA PHE A 317 -5.92 -34.30 -1.99
C PHE A 317 -4.90 -35.40 -2.26
N PHE A 318 -5.29 -36.64 -2.00
CA PHE A 318 -4.48 -37.84 -2.30
C PHE A 318 -3.06 -37.75 -1.71
N ASP A 319 -2.95 -37.53 -0.41
CA ASP A 319 -1.67 -37.38 0.29
C ASP A 319 -0.76 -36.29 -0.34
N ASN A 320 -1.37 -35.14 -0.66
CA ASN A 320 -0.73 -33.97 -1.31
C ASN A 320 -0.28 -34.19 -2.76
N ARG A 321 -0.73 -35.27 -3.43
CA ARG A 321 -0.42 -35.47 -4.85
C ARG A 321 -1.17 -34.52 -5.77
N LEU A 322 -2.33 -34.04 -5.36
CA LEU A 322 -3.11 -33.04 -6.07
C LEU A 322 -3.31 -31.82 -5.16
N THR A 323 -2.95 -30.66 -5.64
CA THR A 323 -3.24 -29.39 -4.95
C THR A 323 -4.00 -28.47 -5.89
N ILE A 324 -5.08 -27.88 -5.39
CA ILE A 324 -5.87 -26.85 -6.07
C ILE A 324 -5.79 -25.60 -5.19
N GLY A 325 -5.47 -24.48 -5.79
CA GLY A 325 -5.43 -23.20 -5.08
C GLY A 325 -6.02 -22.08 -5.90
N GLU A 326 -6.48 -21.08 -5.18
CA GLU A 326 -7.02 -19.84 -5.76
C GLU A 326 -6.55 -18.62 -4.98
N SER A 327 -6.46 -17.50 -5.68
CA SER A 327 -6.25 -16.17 -5.12
C SER A 327 -7.11 -15.18 -5.89
N MET A 328 -8.01 -14.48 -5.21
CA MET A 328 -8.87 -13.45 -5.77
C MET A 328 -8.64 -12.15 -5.03
N ILE A 329 -8.54 -11.06 -5.78
CA ILE A 329 -8.49 -9.69 -5.25
C ILE A 329 -9.52 -8.86 -6.01
N VAL A 330 -10.37 -8.16 -5.26
CA VAL A 330 -11.26 -7.13 -5.79
C VAL A 330 -10.90 -5.82 -5.12
N ASN A 331 -10.52 -4.85 -5.93
CA ASN A 331 -10.18 -3.52 -5.46
C ASN A 331 -11.12 -2.50 -6.12
N LEU A 332 -11.81 -1.72 -5.30
CA LEU A 332 -12.69 -0.64 -5.70
C LEU A 332 -12.07 0.66 -5.21
N THR A 333 -11.79 1.59 -6.10
CA THR A 333 -11.25 2.90 -5.76
C THR A 333 -12.14 4.01 -6.27
N LYS A 334 -12.25 5.06 -5.47
CA LYS A 334 -12.88 6.32 -5.86
C LYS A 334 -11.91 7.44 -5.53
N GLY A 335 -11.76 8.36 -6.44
CA GLY A 335 -10.95 9.55 -6.25
C GLY A 335 -11.70 10.77 -6.74
N SER A 336 -11.59 11.84 -5.99
CA SER A 336 -12.10 13.15 -6.37
C SER A 336 -10.98 14.16 -6.34
N GLY A 337 -11.12 15.19 -7.14
CA GLY A 337 -10.26 16.36 -7.12
C GLY A 337 -9.85 16.80 -8.51
N TYR A 338 -10.36 17.94 -8.90
CA TYR A 338 -9.83 18.67 -10.05
C TYR A 338 -8.54 19.36 -9.64
N ILE A 339 -7.42 18.87 -10.16
CA ILE A 339 -6.11 19.49 -9.98
C ILE A 339 -5.57 19.81 -11.37
N HIS A 340 -5.72 21.06 -11.75
CA HIS A 340 -5.08 21.56 -12.97
C HIS A 340 -3.55 21.60 -12.77
N GLN A 341 -2.79 21.49 -13.85
CA GLN A 341 -1.32 21.45 -13.80
C GLN A 341 -0.74 22.67 -13.06
N ASP A 342 -1.40 23.82 -13.16
CA ASP A 342 -0.95 25.09 -12.63
C ASP A 342 -1.64 25.47 -11.30
N THR A 343 -2.59 24.66 -10.78
CA THR A 343 -3.37 25.01 -9.56
C THR A 343 -2.48 25.43 -8.37
N MET A 344 -1.34 24.78 -8.18
CA MET A 344 -0.41 25.15 -7.10
C MET A 344 0.28 26.51 -7.37
N PHE A 345 0.56 26.83 -8.63
CA PHE A 345 1.12 28.13 -9.01
C PHE A 345 0.08 29.22 -8.85
N ASP A 346 -1.18 28.96 -9.18
CA ASP A 346 -2.28 29.89 -9.06
C ASP A 346 -2.48 30.32 -7.62
N ILE A 347 -2.37 29.39 -6.65
CA ILE A 347 -2.44 29.68 -5.22
C ILE A 347 -1.38 30.71 -4.78
N PHE A 348 -0.18 30.67 -5.38
CA PHE A 348 0.91 31.57 -5.02
C PHE A 348 0.90 32.88 -5.79
N GLN A 349 0.28 32.91 -6.95
CA GLN A 349 0.27 34.06 -7.86
C GLN A 349 -1.00 34.92 -7.73
N PHE A 350 -2.10 34.31 -7.25
CA PHE A 350 -3.37 35.02 -7.15
C PHE A 350 -3.27 36.15 -6.07
N PRO A 351 -3.72 37.38 -6.41
CA PRO A 351 -3.48 38.55 -5.56
C PRO A 351 -4.16 38.44 -4.20
N SER A 352 -3.41 38.70 -3.15
CA SER A 352 -3.91 38.70 -1.77
C SER A 352 -4.90 39.82 -1.43
N VAL A 353 -5.00 40.85 -2.27
CA VAL A 353 -6.01 41.92 -2.16
C VAL A 353 -7.40 41.48 -2.61
N VAL A 354 -7.50 40.38 -3.36
CA VAL A 354 -8.77 39.85 -3.85
C VAL A 354 -9.42 38.98 -2.79
N PRO A 355 -10.68 39.22 -2.42
CA PRO A 355 -11.39 38.39 -1.46
C PRO A 355 -11.77 37.05 -2.10
N VAL A 356 -12.03 36.02 -1.27
CA VAL A 356 -12.50 34.72 -1.76
C VAL A 356 -13.86 34.87 -2.45
N TYR A 357 -14.77 35.57 -1.81
CA TYR A 357 -16.12 35.83 -2.29
C TYR A 357 -16.35 37.32 -2.45
N ASP A 358 -16.97 37.71 -3.55
CA ASP A 358 -17.40 39.08 -3.80
C ASP A 358 -18.84 39.09 -4.35
N PRO A 359 -19.83 39.46 -3.54
CA PRO A 359 -21.23 39.46 -3.96
C PRO A 359 -21.55 40.52 -5.02
N THR A 360 -20.64 41.43 -5.29
CA THR A 360 -20.79 42.45 -6.37
C THR A 360 -20.47 41.88 -7.73
N ASN A 361 -19.73 40.79 -7.80
CA ASN A 361 -19.44 40.07 -9.03
C ASN A 361 -20.59 39.12 -9.40
N ALA A 362 -20.87 38.97 -10.67
CA ALA A 362 -21.97 38.16 -11.17
C ALA A 362 -21.90 36.69 -10.72
N GLY A 363 -20.72 36.14 -10.60
CA GLY A 363 -20.47 34.78 -10.12
C GLY A 363 -20.35 34.66 -8.60
N GLY A 364 -20.36 35.77 -7.86
CA GLY A 364 -20.18 35.79 -6.40
C GLY A 364 -18.76 35.49 -5.90
N TRP A 365 -17.80 35.34 -6.81
CA TRP A 365 -16.39 35.06 -6.53
C TRP A 365 -15.56 36.34 -6.64
N GLY A 366 -14.53 36.46 -5.80
CA GLY A 366 -13.50 37.46 -5.99
C GLY A 366 -12.72 37.19 -7.30
N THR A 367 -12.55 38.21 -8.12
CA THR A 367 -11.86 38.12 -9.41
C THR A 367 -10.76 39.15 -9.50
N SER A 368 -9.67 38.83 -10.21
CA SER A 368 -8.59 39.77 -10.49
C SER A 368 -8.74 40.31 -11.90
N ASN A 369 -8.47 41.62 -12.07
CA ASN A 369 -8.35 42.26 -13.36
C ASN A 369 -6.88 42.43 -13.77
N ASP A 370 -5.94 42.20 -12.87
CA ASP A 370 -4.49 42.34 -13.11
C ASP A 370 -3.89 41.11 -13.76
N ILE A 371 -4.41 39.93 -13.41
CA ILE A 371 -3.89 38.67 -13.90
C ILE A 371 -5.01 37.83 -14.49
N ASN A 372 -4.69 37.11 -15.56
CA ASN A 372 -5.62 36.17 -16.19
C ASN A 372 -5.53 34.80 -15.53
N LEU A 373 -5.78 34.75 -14.23
CA LEU A 373 -5.87 33.54 -13.43
C LEU A 373 -7.24 33.45 -12.76
N PRO A 374 -7.79 32.24 -12.60
CA PRO A 374 -9.04 32.06 -11.85
C PRO A 374 -8.81 32.22 -10.36
N ASN A 375 -9.86 32.58 -9.64
CA ASN A 375 -9.89 32.40 -8.20
C ASN A 375 -9.66 30.90 -7.89
N PRO A 376 -8.59 30.52 -7.15
CA PRO A 376 -8.21 29.11 -7.01
C PRO A 376 -9.30 28.24 -6.37
N LEU A 377 -10.03 28.78 -5.37
CA LEU A 377 -11.11 28.04 -4.73
C LEU A 377 -12.34 27.92 -5.65
N ALA A 378 -12.63 28.98 -6.39
CA ALA A 378 -13.71 28.96 -7.38
C ALA A 378 -13.45 27.90 -8.45
N GLU A 379 -12.25 27.86 -9.01
CA GLU A 379 -11.88 26.90 -10.04
C GLU A 379 -12.07 25.46 -9.56
N MET A 380 -11.61 25.12 -8.34
CA MET A 380 -11.79 23.80 -7.77
C MET A 380 -13.23 23.50 -7.34
N THR A 381 -14.07 24.51 -7.21
CA THR A 381 -15.48 24.32 -6.81
C THR A 381 -16.39 24.11 -8.02
N VAL A 382 -16.14 24.83 -9.10
CA VAL A 382 -16.96 24.74 -10.31
C VAL A 382 -16.57 23.56 -11.22
N ASN A 383 -15.42 22.95 -10.97
CA ASN A 383 -14.96 21.75 -11.67
C ASN A 383 -14.97 20.55 -10.72
N ASP A 384 -15.85 19.58 -10.99
CA ASP A 384 -15.96 18.33 -10.22
C ASP A 384 -15.43 17.18 -11.08
N GLU A 385 -14.24 16.69 -10.75
CA GLU A 385 -13.64 15.54 -11.40
C GLU A 385 -13.62 14.35 -10.48
N ARG A 386 -14.13 13.23 -10.98
CA ARG A 386 -14.21 11.96 -10.23
C ARG A 386 -13.75 10.79 -11.08
N THR A 387 -12.97 9.93 -10.48
CA THR A 387 -12.54 8.68 -11.08
C THR A 387 -12.95 7.52 -10.19
N GLU A 388 -13.68 6.56 -10.74
CA GLU A 388 -14.02 5.30 -10.10
C GLU A 388 -13.34 4.17 -10.85
N THR A 389 -12.58 3.32 -10.16
CA THR A 389 -11.91 2.16 -10.78
C THR A 389 -12.25 0.90 -10.02
N THR A 390 -12.70 -0.11 -10.76
CA THR A 390 -12.87 -1.47 -10.27
C THR A 390 -11.83 -2.36 -10.89
N LYS A 391 -11.01 -2.99 -10.05
CA LYS A 391 -9.99 -3.97 -10.46
C LYS A 391 -10.33 -5.33 -9.89
N ILE A 392 -10.36 -6.35 -10.74
CA ILE A 392 -10.58 -7.75 -10.37
C ILE A 392 -9.36 -8.55 -10.82
N PHE A 393 -8.78 -9.28 -9.91
CA PHE A 393 -7.73 -10.25 -10.19
C PHE A 393 -8.17 -11.61 -9.67
N LEU A 394 -8.05 -12.61 -10.51
CA LEU A 394 -8.28 -14.00 -10.17
C LEU A 394 -7.12 -14.83 -10.67
N ASN A 395 -6.53 -15.61 -9.79
CA ASN A 395 -5.58 -16.64 -10.13
C ASN A 395 -6.06 -17.98 -9.57
N ALA A 396 -6.10 -19.01 -10.38
CA ALA A 396 -6.43 -20.36 -9.96
C ALA A 396 -5.39 -21.34 -10.53
N TYR A 397 -4.99 -22.32 -9.74
CA TYR A 397 -4.05 -23.31 -10.21
C TYR A 397 -4.44 -24.72 -9.75
N LEU A 398 -4.05 -25.69 -10.57
CA LEU A 398 -4.06 -27.12 -10.25
C LEU A 398 -2.64 -27.65 -10.40
N GLN A 399 -2.13 -28.29 -9.36
CA GLN A 399 -0.82 -28.95 -9.37
C GLN A 399 -0.97 -30.42 -9.04
N ALA A 400 -0.47 -31.28 -9.93
CA ALA A 400 -0.52 -32.74 -9.74
C ALA A 400 0.89 -33.34 -9.77
N GLU A 401 1.23 -34.14 -8.78
CA GLU A 401 2.42 -35.00 -8.81
C GLU A 401 2.08 -36.29 -9.53
N ILE A 402 2.49 -36.39 -10.80
CA ILE A 402 2.17 -37.53 -11.69
C ILE A 402 2.92 -38.77 -11.23
N ILE A 403 4.23 -38.62 -11.00
CA ILE A 403 5.13 -39.62 -10.40
C ILE A 403 6.03 -38.87 -9.42
N LYS A 404 6.69 -39.57 -8.51
CA LYS A 404 7.56 -38.96 -7.51
C LYS A 404 8.60 -38.04 -8.17
N GLY A 405 8.54 -36.77 -7.83
CA GLY A 405 9.40 -35.72 -8.36
C GLY A 405 8.93 -35.06 -9.66
N LEU A 406 7.95 -35.64 -10.39
CA LEU A 406 7.38 -35.05 -11.62
C LEU A 406 6.06 -34.33 -11.29
N LYS A 407 6.05 -33.02 -11.36
CA LYS A 407 4.89 -32.18 -11.05
C LYS A 407 4.42 -31.43 -12.29
N TYR A 408 3.16 -31.60 -12.62
CA TYR A 408 2.45 -30.77 -13.59
C TYR A 408 1.67 -29.69 -12.88
N LYS A 409 1.73 -28.46 -13.39
CA LYS A 409 0.92 -27.34 -12.88
C LYS A 409 0.23 -26.64 -14.05
N LEU A 410 -1.08 -26.52 -13.93
CA LEU A 410 -1.93 -25.65 -14.74
C LEU A 410 -2.21 -24.39 -13.92
N ASN A 411 -1.98 -23.22 -14.50
CA ASN A 411 -2.24 -21.93 -13.88
C ASN A 411 -3.10 -21.06 -14.80
N VAL A 412 -4.16 -20.45 -14.27
CA VAL A 412 -5.07 -19.56 -14.99
C VAL A 412 -5.13 -18.24 -14.23
N GLY A 413 -4.73 -17.17 -14.89
CA GLY A 413 -4.82 -15.81 -14.38
C GLY A 413 -5.79 -14.96 -15.19
N ILE A 414 -6.65 -14.21 -14.52
CA ILE A 414 -7.57 -13.26 -15.14
C ILE A 414 -7.43 -11.93 -14.43
N ARG A 415 -7.31 -10.86 -15.19
CA ARG A 415 -7.34 -9.49 -14.69
C ARG A 415 -8.32 -8.66 -15.51
N LYS A 416 -9.18 -7.95 -14.81
CA LYS A 416 -10.12 -7.00 -15.40
C LYS A 416 -10.02 -5.67 -14.64
N GLU A 417 -9.98 -4.59 -15.39
CA GLU A 417 -10.00 -3.23 -14.87
C GLU A 417 -11.07 -2.44 -15.61
N HIS A 418 -11.94 -1.80 -14.86
CA HIS A 418 -12.98 -0.95 -15.38
C HIS A 418 -12.88 0.41 -14.69
N THR A 419 -12.63 1.45 -15.49
CA THR A 419 -12.50 2.82 -15.01
C THR A 419 -13.60 3.67 -15.60
N LYS A 420 -14.27 4.41 -14.73
CA LYS A 420 -15.20 5.49 -15.08
C LYS A 420 -14.58 6.79 -14.63
N TRP A 421 -14.42 7.70 -15.56
CA TRP A 421 -14.01 9.07 -15.31
C TRP A 421 -15.17 10.00 -15.64
N ARG A 422 -15.46 10.94 -14.75
CA ARG A 422 -16.51 11.93 -14.89
C ARG A 422 -15.90 13.29 -14.59
N TYR A 423 -16.16 14.23 -15.48
CA TYR A 423 -15.85 15.64 -15.29
C TYR A 423 -17.12 16.44 -15.46
N TYR A 424 -17.50 17.17 -14.42
CA TYR A 424 -18.62 18.09 -14.44
C TYR A 424 -18.11 19.51 -14.23
N LYS A 425 -18.46 20.39 -15.13
CA LYS A 425 -18.16 21.82 -15.08
C LYS A 425 -19.47 22.58 -14.89
N ASP A 426 -19.58 23.27 -13.77
CA ASP A 426 -20.78 24.03 -13.44
C ASP A 426 -20.88 25.36 -14.20
N VAL A 427 -21.99 26.03 -14.07
CA VAL A 427 -22.16 27.42 -14.51
C VAL A 427 -21.32 28.32 -13.61
N TYR A 428 -20.54 29.22 -14.20
CA TYR A 428 -19.73 30.16 -13.44
C TYR A 428 -19.47 31.46 -14.22
N ASP A 429 -19.18 32.52 -13.46
CA ASP A 429 -18.60 33.75 -13.96
C ASP A 429 -17.41 34.13 -13.08
N LEU A 430 -16.19 34.06 -13.63
CA LEU A 430 -14.93 34.38 -12.99
C LEU A 430 -14.28 35.64 -13.61
N GLY A 431 -15.11 36.55 -14.11
CA GLY A 431 -14.67 37.83 -14.63
C GLY A 431 -13.82 37.69 -15.91
N THR A 432 -12.65 38.33 -15.92
CA THR A 432 -11.72 38.32 -17.07
C THR A 432 -11.18 36.96 -17.43
N PHE A 433 -11.09 36.03 -16.43
CA PHE A 433 -10.66 34.67 -16.69
C PHE A 433 -11.64 33.89 -17.58
N GLY A 434 -12.94 34.14 -17.41
CA GLY A 434 -13.96 33.56 -18.27
C GLY A 434 -15.26 33.24 -17.53
N LYS A 435 -16.24 32.83 -18.32
CA LYS A 435 -17.53 32.39 -17.82
C LYS A 435 -18.02 31.14 -18.55
N ASN A 436 -18.89 30.41 -17.90
CA ASN A 436 -19.60 29.28 -18.45
C ASN A 436 -21.10 29.46 -18.16
N ASP A 437 -21.89 29.65 -19.20
CA ASP A 437 -23.34 29.90 -19.08
C ASP A 437 -24.16 28.60 -19.08
N LYS A 438 -23.53 27.45 -19.35
CA LYS A 438 -24.21 26.14 -19.41
C LYS A 438 -23.32 25.09 -18.76
N PRO A 439 -23.89 24.21 -17.92
CA PRO A 439 -23.10 23.14 -17.34
C PRO A 439 -22.63 22.16 -18.42
N ASP A 440 -21.43 21.67 -18.30
CA ASP A 440 -20.85 20.63 -19.15
C ASP A 440 -20.64 19.36 -18.34
N LEU A 441 -20.97 18.22 -18.95
CA LEU A 441 -20.70 16.90 -18.38
C LEU A 441 -19.95 16.06 -19.42
N GLU A 442 -18.79 15.58 -19.04
CA GLU A 442 -18.03 14.61 -19.81
C GLU A 442 -17.86 13.33 -19.00
N GLU A 443 -18.21 12.20 -19.59
CA GLU A 443 -18.02 10.88 -18.97
C GLU A 443 -17.24 9.98 -19.92
N LYS A 444 -16.20 9.33 -19.38
CA LYS A 444 -15.40 8.34 -20.08
C LYS A 444 -15.43 7.03 -19.33
N SER A 445 -15.63 5.94 -20.06
CA SER A 445 -15.60 4.61 -19.52
C SER A 445 -14.60 3.77 -20.30
N SER A 446 -13.68 3.12 -19.62
CA SER A 446 -12.73 2.23 -20.25
C SER A 446 -12.71 0.89 -19.53
N THR A 447 -12.53 -0.18 -20.29
CA THR A 447 -12.38 -1.53 -19.75
C THR A 447 -11.13 -2.16 -20.35
N TRP A 448 -10.27 -2.69 -19.49
CA TRP A 448 -9.11 -3.46 -19.88
C TRP A 448 -9.21 -4.87 -19.29
N GLU A 449 -8.94 -5.87 -20.10
CA GLU A 449 -9.00 -7.27 -19.71
C GLU A 449 -7.76 -8.00 -20.19
N SER A 450 -7.27 -8.91 -19.37
CA SER A 450 -6.24 -9.86 -19.77
C SER A 450 -6.46 -11.20 -19.10
N TRP A 451 -6.04 -12.25 -19.76
CA TRP A 451 -5.99 -13.59 -19.19
C TRP A 451 -4.70 -14.30 -19.60
N VAL A 452 -4.30 -15.23 -18.79
CA VAL A 452 -3.14 -16.07 -19.03
C VAL A 452 -3.47 -17.51 -18.66
N LEU A 453 -3.04 -18.44 -19.50
CA LEU A 453 -3.09 -19.87 -19.25
C LEU A 453 -1.68 -20.42 -19.39
N GLU A 454 -1.18 -21.03 -18.32
CA GLU A 454 0.18 -21.55 -18.27
C GLU A 454 0.15 -23.04 -17.88
N ASN A 455 0.97 -23.80 -18.58
CA ASN A 455 1.17 -25.22 -18.32
C ASN A 455 2.65 -25.44 -18.06
N THR A 456 2.99 -26.01 -16.92
CA THR A 456 4.37 -26.28 -16.56
C THR A 456 4.56 -27.72 -16.13
N LEU A 457 5.71 -28.26 -16.47
CA LEU A 457 6.13 -29.61 -16.05
C LEU A 457 7.51 -29.47 -15.39
N ASN A 458 7.57 -29.76 -14.10
CA ASN A 458 8.80 -29.69 -13.32
C ASN A 458 9.20 -31.09 -12.87
N TYR A 459 10.47 -31.44 -13.07
CA TYR A 459 11.04 -32.67 -12.56
C TYR A 459 12.19 -32.39 -11.64
N ASP A 460 12.07 -32.87 -10.41
CA ASP A 460 13.11 -32.77 -9.37
C ASP A 460 13.38 -34.17 -8.82
N ARG A 461 14.63 -34.59 -8.92
CA ARG A 461 15.09 -35.87 -8.41
C ARG A 461 16.35 -35.64 -7.57
N THR A 462 16.20 -35.76 -6.27
CA THR A 462 17.29 -35.88 -5.29
C THR A 462 17.72 -37.32 -5.14
#